data_20b4a606e67b7203a309d25c3b71e313
#
_entry.id   20b4a606e67b7203a309d25c3b71e313
#
_cell.length_a   1.000
_cell.length_b   1.000
_cell.length_c   1.000
_cell.angle_alpha   90.00
_cell.angle_beta   90.00
_cell.angle_gamma   90.00
#
_symmetry.space_group_name_H-M   'P 1'
#
loop_
_entity.id
_entity.type
_entity.pdbx_description
1 polymer ?
#
loop_
_entity_poly.entity_id
_entity_poly.type
_entity_poly.pdbx_seq_one_letter_code
_entity_poly.pdbx_strand_id
1 'polypeptide(L)'
;MSPILNDMKLHQGQKIIAEELRKIAAGSRRLLKRENELYRKNDTSFFNHKVQPYYSLRCIPQILGPILDEISNAEKVVVNELNSVDDNPVIDPQSNNVYHGGNFHGDYVSFEMDKLKIAVTKLTMLAERQMNYLFHDKINGILPPFVNLGVLGLNYGLQASQFTATSTTAESQTL
;
A
#
# COMPACT_ATOMS: atom_id res chain seq x y z
N MET A 1 2.70 -9.40 13.09
CA MET A 1 2.57 -10.31 11.93
C MET A 1 3.59 -11.41 12.08
N SER A 2 3.19 -12.66 11.84
CA SER A 2 4.15 -13.77 11.89
C SER A 2 5.16 -13.64 10.74
N PRO A 3 6.46 -13.72 11.00
CA PRO A 3 7.50 -13.68 9.95
C PRO A 3 7.28 -14.74 8.88
N ILE A 4 6.98 -15.96 9.30
CA ILE A 4 6.83 -17.14 8.43
C ILE A 4 5.86 -16.93 7.25
N LEU A 5 4.76 -16.19 7.46
CA LEU A 5 3.77 -15.94 6.41
C LEU A 5 4.32 -15.08 5.26
N ASN A 6 5.26 -14.19 5.56
CA ASN A 6 5.87 -13.33 4.56
C ASN A 6 7.12 -14.00 3.94
N ASP A 7 7.80 -14.87 4.70
CA ASP A 7 8.97 -15.60 4.22
C ASP A 7 8.57 -16.67 3.19
N MET A 8 7.36 -17.24 3.33
CA MET A 8 6.78 -18.17 2.36
C MET A 8 6.40 -17.55 1.01
N LYS A 9 6.30 -16.22 0.93
CA LYS A 9 6.07 -15.49 -0.31
C LYS A 9 7.40 -15.07 -0.92
N LEU A 10 7.55 -15.28 -2.24
CA LEU A 10 8.80 -15.02 -2.95
C LEU A 10 8.97 -13.54 -3.34
N HIS A 11 7.91 -12.72 -3.22
CA HIS A 11 7.91 -11.32 -3.61
C HIS A 11 8.72 -10.45 -2.66
N GLN A 12 9.67 -9.73 -3.20
CA GLN A 12 10.63 -8.94 -2.42
C GLN A 12 9.97 -7.77 -1.70
N GLY A 13 9.11 -7.01 -2.38
CA GLY A 13 8.40 -5.88 -1.78
C GLY A 13 7.58 -6.29 -0.56
N GLN A 14 6.91 -7.45 -0.60
CA GLN A 14 6.16 -7.94 0.55
C GLN A 14 7.07 -8.21 1.76
N LYS A 15 8.26 -8.77 1.54
CA LYS A 15 9.24 -9.05 2.61
C LYS A 15 9.77 -7.76 3.22
N ILE A 16 10.14 -6.79 2.39
CA ILE A 16 10.61 -5.47 2.81
C ILE A 16 9.56 -4.77 3.66
N ILE A 17 8.32 -4.67 3.19
CA ILE A 17 7.24 -4.01 3.93
C ILE A 17 6.97 -4.73 5.27
N ALA A 18 6.98 -6.05 5.28
CA ALA A 18 6.78 -6.82 6.51
C ALA A 18 7.91 -6.58 7.53
N GLU A 19 9.14 -6.43 7.07
CA GLU A 19 10.29 -6.12 7.92
C GLU A 19 10.19 -4.70 8.49
N GLU A 20 9.91 -3.70 7.66
CA GLU A 20 9.74 -2.32 8.10
C GLU A 20 8.61 -2.18 9.12
N LEU A 21 7.48 -2.84 8.91
CA LEU A 21 6.39 -2.86 9.90
C LEU A 21 6.82 -3.47 11.24
N ARG A 22 7.66 -4.51 11.22
CA ARG A 22 8.20 -5.09 12.45
C ARG A 22 9.14 -4.12 13.18
N LYS A 23 9.98 -3.40 12.43
CA LYS A 23 10.86 -2.35 13.00
C LYS A 23 10.06 -1.23 13.66
N ILE A 24 9.07 -0.70 12.94
CA ILE A 24 8.20 0.38 13.45
C ILE A 24 7.42 -0.07 14.70
N ALA A 25 6.95 -1.31 14.72
CA ALA A 25 6.18 -1.85 15.81
C ALA A 25 7.04 -2.34 17.00
N ALA A 26 8.35 -2.43 16.86
CA ALA A 26 9.23 -2.93 17.89
C ALA A 26 9.13 -2.08 19.18
N GLY A 27 9.03 -2.75 20.31
CA GLY A 27 8.89 -2.09 21.63
C GLY A 27 7.49 -1.53 21.94
N SER A 28 6.51 -1.65 21.03
CA SER A 28 5.15 -1.22 21.30
C SER A 28 4.49 -2.08 22.37
N ARG A 29 3.97 -1.43 23.43
CA ARG A 29 3.19 -2.09 24.50
C ARG A 29 1.82 -2.60 24.01
N ARG A 30 1.40 -2.24 22.81
CA ARG A 30 0.13 -2.65 22.21
C ARG A 30 0.25 -3.87 21.32
N LEU A 31 1.46 -4.39 21.14
CA LEU A 31 1.67 -5.67 20.44
C LEU A 31 1.35 -6.81 21.39
N LEU A 32 0.29 -7.55 21.05
CA LEU A 32 -0.08 -8.76 21.76
C LEU A 32 0.64 -9.97 21.10
N LYS A 33 1.25 -10.81 21.93
CA LYS A 33 1.78 -12.10 21.46
C LYS A 33 0.61 -13.04 21.21
N ARG A 34 0.43 -13.41 19.95
CA ARG A 34 -0.71 -14.25 19.52
C ARG A 34 -0.81 -15.57 20.30
N GLU A 35 0.31 -16.16 20.67
CA GLU A 35 0.38 -17.38 21.46
C GLU A 35 -0.32 -17.22 22.82
N ASN A 36 -0.20 -16.04 23.45
CA ASN A 36 -0.81 -15.76 24.73
C ASN A 36 -2.34 -15.52 24.65
N GLU A 37 -2.84 -15.12 23.49
CA GLU A 37 -4.23 -14.76 23.28
C GLU A 37 -5.07 -15.91 22.72
N LEU A 38 -4.51 -16.67 21.74
CA LEU A 38 -5.26 -17.71 21.01
C LEU A 38 -5.11 -19.11 21.59
N TYR A 39 -4.01 -19.38 22.33
CA TYR A 39 -3.68 -20.71 22.80
C TYR A 39 -3.76 -20.86 24.32
N ARG A 40 -4.48 -19.96 25.01
CA ARG A 40 -4.82 -20.21 26.40
C ARG A 40 -5.61 -21.50 26.48
N LYS A 41 -5.17 -22.41 27.36
CA LYS A 41 -5.83 -23.70 27.65
C LYS A 41 -7.19 -23.49 28.33
N ASN A 42 -8.14 -22.91 27.64
CA ASN A 42 -9.53 -22.78 28.10
C ASN A 42 -10.42 -23.46 27.07
N ASP A 43 -11.56 -23.93 27.53
CA ASP A 43 -12.58 -24.60 26.75
C ASP A 43 -12.67 -24.06 25.32
N THR A 44 -12.34 -24.89 24.35
CA THR A 44 -12.19 -24.55 22.94
C THR A 44 -13.53 -24.52 22.19
N SER A 45 -14.66 -24.65 22.89
CA SER A 45 -15.99 -24.72 22.28
C SER A 45 -16.46 -23.37 21.68
N PHE A 46 -15.91 -22.24 22.13
CA PHE A 46 -16.27 -20.92 21.63
C PHE A 46 -15.06 -19.99 21.53
N PHE A 47 -14.86 -19.36 20.35
CA PHE A 47 -13.90 -18.27 20.20
C PHE A 47 -14.52 -16.96 20.71
N ASN A 48 -14.17 -16.54 21.91
CA ASN A 48 -14.64 -15.27 22.49
C ASN A 48 -13.93 -14.04 21.90
N HIS A 49 -12.88 -14.21 21.10
CA HIS A 49 -12.09 -13.14 20.53
C HIS A 49 -11.99 -13.26 19.01
N LYS A 50 -11.81 -12.12 18.33
CA LYS A 50 -11.60 -12.08 16.88
C LYS A 50 -10.35 -12.90 16.52
N VAL A 51 -10.53 -13.96 15.74
CA VAL A 51 -9.44 -14.86 15.33
C VAL A 51 -8.38 -14.13 14.48
N GLN A 52 -8.79 -13.09 13.76
CA GLN A 52 -7.91 -12.33 12.87
C GLN A 52 -8.10 -10.82 13.08
N PRO A 53 -7.00 -10.02 13.04
CA PRO A 53 -7.08 -8.58 12.98
C PRO A 53 -7.82 -8.08 11.73
N TYR A 54 -8.23 -6.83 11.75
CA TYR A 54 -8.89 -6.18 10.61
C TYR A 54 -8.05 -6.28 9.35
N TYR A 55 -8.69 -6.49 8.19
CA TYR A 55 -8.02 -6.81 6.94
C TYR A 55 -6.99 -5.76 6.52
N SER A 56 -7.35 -4.47 6.57
CA SER A 56 -6.47 -3.38 6.18
C SER A 56 -5.23 -3.20 7.08
N LEU A 57 -5.19 -3.89 8.23
CA LEU A 57 -4.03 -3.92 9.10
C LEU A 57 -3.18 -5.19 8.90
N ARG A 58 -3.84 -6.36 8.85
CA ARG A 58 -3.10 -7.63 8.75
C ARG A 58 -2.52 -7.91 7.37
N CYS A 59 -3.12 -7.34 6.31
CA CYS A 59 -2.72 -7.55 4.93
C CYS A 59 -1.88 -6.41 4.34
N ILE A 60 -1.35 -5.51 5.17
CA ILE A 60 -0.49 -4.41 4.72
C ILE A 60 0.67 -4.91 3.84
N PRO A 61 1.47 -5.93 4.22
CA PRO A 61 2.57 -6.38 3.38
C PRO A 61 2.13 -6.91 2.02
N GLN A 62 0.98 -7.60 1.97
CA GLN A 62 0.43 -8.15 0.75
C GLN A 62 -0.11 -7.09 -0.21
N ILE A 63 -0.51 -5.93 0.33
CA ILE A 63 -1.04 -4.81 -0.47
C ILE A 63 0.08 -3.84 -0.85
N LEU A 64 0.93 -3.43 0.09
CA LEU A 64 2.00 -2.48 -0.18
C LEU A 64 3.21 -3.10 -0.89
N GLY A 65 3.42 -4.42 -0.74
CA GLY A 65 4.52 -5.10 -1.40
C GLY A 65 4.51 -4.95 -2.93
N PRO A 66 3.43 -5.30 -3.62
CA PRO A 66 3.32 -5.09 -5.07
C PRO A 66 3.46 -3.63 -5.50
N ILE A 67 2.98 -2.68 -4.68
CA ILE A 67 3.11 -1.24 -4.95
C ILE A 67 4.59 -0.83 -4.91
N LEU A 68 5.33 -1.29 -3.89
CA LEU A 68 6.76 -1.02 -3.77
C LEU A 68 7.55 -1.62 -4.93
N ASP A 69 7.24 -2.86 -5.31
CA ASP A 69 7.88 -3.53 -6.44
C ASP A 69 7.62 -2.76 -7.75
N GLU A 70 6.39 -2.27 -7.96
CA GLU A 70 6.03 -1.51 -9.15
C GLU A 70 6.71 -0.14 -9.22
N ILE A 71 6.77 0.59 -8.10
CA ILE A 71 7.51 1.87 -8.03
C ILE A 71 8.98 1.65 -8.40
N SER A 72 9.59 0.58 -7.87
CA SER A 72 10.99 0.27 -8.16
C SER A 72 11.23 -0.15 -9.63
N ASN A 73 10.24 -0.76 -10.28
CA ASN A 73 10.31 -1.09 -11.70
C ASN A 73 10.15 0.16 -12.58
N ALA A 74 9.19 1.01 -12.26
CA ALA A 74 8.97 2.26 -12.98
C ALA A 74 10.18 3.18 -12.89
N GLU A 75 10.83 3.27 -11.73
CA GLU A 75 12.08 4.02 -11.55
C GLU A 75 13.16 3.55 -12.54
N LYS A 76 13.36 2.22 -12.66
CA LYS A 76 14.35 1.66 -13.60
C LYS A 76 14.05 2.02 -15.05
N VAL A 77 12.77 1.94 -15.45
CA VAL A 77 12.37 2.25 -16.82
C VAL A 77 12.58 3.73 -17.11
N VAL A 78 12.16 4.62 -16.21
CA VAL A 78 12.35 6.06 -16.36
C VAL A 78 13.84 6.42 -16.44
N VAL A 79 14.68 5.83 -15.56
CA VAL A 79 16.13 6.07 -15.59
C VAL A 79 16.76 5.56 -16.89
N ASN A 80 16.32 4.42 -17.41
CA ASN A 80 16.81 3.92 -18.69
C ASN A 80 16.42 4.86 -19.83
N GLU A 81 15.18 5.31 -19.87
CA GLU A 81 14.70 6.23 -20.91
C GLU A 81 15.45 7.57 -20.86
N LEU A 82 15.67 8.14 -19.67
CA LEU A 82 16.43 9.36 -19.47
C LEU A 82 17.91 9.27 -19.94
N ASN A 83 18.44 8.05 -20.05
CA ASN A 83 19.80 7.80 -20.52
C ASN A 83 19.85 7.21 -21.94
N SER A 84 18.72 7.12 -22.60
CA SER A 84 18.59 6.62 -23.97
C SER A 84 18.70 7.75 -25.00
N VAL A 85 18.85 7.38 -26.25
CA VAL A 85 18.77 8.30 -27.38
C VAL A 85 17.40 8.13 -28.02
N ASP A 86 16.54 9.13 -27.81
CA ASP A 86 15.09 9.04 -28.04
C ASP A 86 14.62 9.88 -29.24
N ASP A 87 15.42 9.93 -30.31
CA ASP A 87 15.09 10.75 -31.48
C ASP A 87 15.15 9.97 -32.81
N ASN A 88 14.73 10.64 -33.85
CA ASN A 88 14.87 10.22 -35.24
C ASN A 88 15.08 11.46 -36.13
N PRO A 89 16.21 11.52 -36.85
CA PRO A 89 17.27 10.51 -36.95
C PRO A 89 18.23 10.50 -35.76
N VAL A 90 18.82 9.34 -35.48
CA VAL A 90 19.91 9.19 -34.53
C VAL A 90 21.26 9.43 -35.24
N ILE A 91 22.06 10.33 -34.73
CA ILE A 91 23.39 10.63 -35.22
C ILE A 91 24.41 9.89 -34.37
N ASP A 92 25.21 9.02 -35.00
CA ASP A 92 26.32 8.35 -34.33
C ASP A 92 27.65 8.99 -34.74
N PRO A 93 28.25 9.79 -33.88
CA PRO A 93 29.51 10.44 -34.20
C PRO A 93 30.71 9.48 -34.26
N GLN A 94 30.63 8.29 -33.69
CA GLN A 94 31.71 7.31 -33.71
C GLN A 94 31.83 6.63 -35.08
N SER A 95 30.70 6.23 -35.66
CA SER A 95 30.67 5.65 -37.02
C SER A 95 30.51 6.68 -38.11
N ASN A 96 30.30 7.95 -37.78
CA ASN A 96 29.97 9.05 -38.69
C ASN A 96 28.75 8.73 -39.59
N ASN A 97 27.75 8.06 -39.01
CA ASN A 97 26.53 7.63 -39.67
C ASN A 97 25.31 8.27 -39.08
N VAL A 98 24.24 8.28 -39.89
CA VAL A 98 22.87 8.69 -39.46
C VAL A 98 21.95 7.50 -39.63
N TYR A 99 21.22 7.19 -38.56
CA TYR A 99 20.29 6.07 -38.54
C TYR A 99 18.86 6.55 -38.41
N HIS A 100 17.95 5.96 -39.17
CA HIS A 100 16.52 6.21 -39.09
C HIS A 100 15.84 5.05 -38.36
N GLY A 101 15.09 5.35 -37.30
CA GLY A 101 14.43 4.33 -36.49
C GLY A 101 13.25 4.89 -35.70
N GLY A 102 12.77 4.11 -34.73
CA GLY A 102 11.62 4.42 -33.92
C GLY A 102 11.93 4.74 -32.46
N ASN A 103 13.17 5.18 -32.14
CA ASN A 103 13.57 5.41 -30.73
C ASN A 103 12.78 6.52 -30.03
N PHE A 104 12.10 7.38 -30.79
CA PHE A 104 11.18 8.39 -30.27
C PHE A 104 9.90 7.82 -29.66
N HIS A 105 9.68 6.51 -29.75
CA HIS A 105 8.44 5.88 -29.31
C HIS A 105 8.43 5.70 -27.79
N GLY A 106 7.54 6.42 -27.09
CA GLY A 106 7.52 6.49 -25.63
C GLY A 106 6.75 5.38 -24.90
N ASP A 107 6.55 4.20 -25.51
CA ASP A 107 5.71 3.13 -24.96
C ASP A 107 6.23 2.57 -23.64
N TYR A 108 7.55 2.51 -23.45
CA TYR A 108 8.11 2.07 -22.17
C TYR A 108 7.62 2.93 -21.02
N VAL A 109 7.73 4.25 -21.16
CA VAL A 109 7.33 5.19 -20.09
C VAL A 109 5.82 5.21 -19.94
N SER A 110 5.06 5.27 -21.03
CA SER A 110 3.59 5.35 -20.96
C SER A 110 3.00 4.12 -20.29
N PHE A 111 3.52 2.93 -20.61
CA PHE A 111 3.07 1.68 -20.02
C PHE A 111 3.37 1.60 -18.51
N GLU A 112 4.58 2.02 -18.11
CA GLU A 112 4.93 2.07 -16.68
C GLU A 112 4.10 3.10 -15.92
N MET A 113 3.80 4.25 -16.52
CA MET A 113 2.95 5.27 -15.89
C MET A 113 1.52 4.76 -15.68
N ASP A 114 0.96 3.97 -16.59
CA ASP A 114 -0.35 3.36 -16.41
C ASP A 114 -0.35 2.32 -15.28
N LYS A 115 0.71 1.52 -15.16
CA LYS A 115 0.87 0.62 -14.01
C LYS A 115 1.00 1.37 -12.70
N LEU A 116 1.72 2.50 -12.66
CA LEU A 116 1.82 3.34 -11.47
C LEU A 116 0.47 3.94 -11.05
N LYS A 117 -0.39 4.33 -11.99
CA LYS A 117 -1.76 4.78 -11.67
C LYS A 117 -2.53 3.69 -10.91
N ILE A 118 -2.43 2.44 -11.37
CA ILE A 118 -3.05 1.29 -10.69
C ILE A 118 -2.44 1.11 -9.28
N ALA A 119 -1.13 1.20 -9.15
CA ALA A 119 -0.44 1.07 -7.87
C ALA A 119 -0.87 2.16 -6.88
N VAL A 120 -0.94 3.42 -7.31
CA VAL A 120 -1.42 4.55 -6.49
C VAL A 120 -2.88 4.36 -6.10
N THR A 121 -3.74 3.91 -7.02
CA THR A 121 -5.14 3.60 -6.70
C THR A 121 -5.24 2.53 -5.61
N LYS A 122 -4.43 1.47 -5.66
CA LYS A 122 -4.37 0.45 -4.60
C LYS A 122 -3.92 1.02 -3.27
N LEU A 123 -2.98 1.96 -3.28
CA LEU A 123 -2.51 2.67 -2.08
C LEU A 123 -3.65 3.51 -1.46
N THR A 124 -4.37 4.29 -2.27
CA THR A 124 -5.50 5.10 -1.78
C THR A 124 -6.61 4.24 -1.19
N MET A 125 -6.93 3.11 -1.83
CA MET A 125 -7.90 2.14 -1.31
C MET A 125 -7.49 1.60 0.07
N LEU A 126 -6.22 1.28 0.28
CA LEU A 126 -5.74 0.82 1.58
C LEU A 126 -5.85 1.93 2.63
N ALA A 127 -5.41 3.14 2.30
CA ALA A 127 -5.44 4.29 3.20
C ALA A 127 -6.89 4.64 3.61
N GLU A 128 -7.82 4.64 2.67
CA GLU A 128 -9.24 4.86 2.94
C GLU A 128 -9.81 3.78 3.89
N ARG A 129 -9.47 2.50 3.70
CA ARG A 129 -9.90 1.41 4.58
C ARG A 129 -9.28 1.50 5.97
N GLN A 130 -8.06 1.98 6.10
CA GLN A 130 -7.41 2.23 7.40
C GLN A 130 -8.06 3.41 8.11
N MET A 131 -8.39 4.48 7.39
CA MET A 131 -9.12 5.62 7.94
C MET A 131 -10.52 5.21 8.42
N ASN A 132 -11.25 4.42 7.62
CA ASN A 132 -12.54 3.86 8.03
C ASN A 132 -12.42 3.00 9.31
N TYR A 133 -11.35 2.21 9.44
CA TYR A 133 -11.07 1.46 10.66
C TYR A 133 -10.92 2.38 11.88
N LEU A 134 -10.19 3.50 11.74
CA LEU A 134 -10.00 4.45 12.85
C LEU A 134 -11.29 5.19 13.23
N PHE A 135 -12.16 5.45 12.26
CA PHE A 135 -13.38 6.23 12.44
C PHE A 135 -14.56 5.41 12.97
N HIS A 136 -14.46 4.08 12.97
CA HIS A 136 -15.55 3.20 13.36
C HIS A 136 -15.28 2.57 14.73
N ASP A 137 -15.83 3.17 15.78
CA ASP A 137 -15.67 2.76 17.18
C ASP A 137 -15.96 1.28 17.45
N LYS A 138 -17.03 0.74 16.86
CA LYS A 138 -17.40 -0.69 17.00
C LYS A 138 -16.41 -1.64 16.33
N ILE A 139 -15.60 -1.17 15.38
CA ILE A 139 -14.59 -1.98 14.71
C ILE A 139 -13.26 -1.90 15.43
N ASN A 140 -12.79 -0.68 15.73
CA ASN A 140 -11.50 -0.46 16.38
C ASN A 140 -11.55 -0.72 17.90
N GLY A 141 -12.67 -0.43 18.55
CA GLY A 141 -12.88 -0.64 20.00
C GLY A 141 -12.01 0.24 20.90
N ILE A 142 -11.38 1.29 20.35
CA ILE A 142 -10.40 2.14 21.05
C ILE A 142 -10.76 3.62 20.94
N LEU A 143 -11.09 4.07 19.72
CA LEU A 143 -11.36 5.47 19.40
C LEU A 143 -12.85 5.72 19.33
N PRO A 144 -13.33 6.92 19.70
CA PRO A 144 -14.72 7.31 19.52
C PRO A 144 -15.06 7.46 18.03
N PRO A 145 -16.35 7.45 17.65
CA PRO A 145 -16.78 7.61 16.26
C PRO A 145 -16.14 8.85 15.62
N PHE A 146 -15.58 8.69 14.42
CA PHE A 146 -14.87 9.73 13.67
C PHE A 146 -13.76 10.46 14.46
N VAL A 147 -13.18 9.78 15.46
CA VAL A 147 -12.19 10.34 16.39
C VAL A 147 -12.72 11.64 17.05
N ASN A 148 -14.01 11.67 17.33
CA ASN A 148 -14.64 12.84 17.96
C ASN A 148 -14.33 12.86 19.45
N LEU A 149 -13.43 13.73 19.88
CA LEU A 149 -13.07 13.96 21.28
C LEU A 149 -13.85 15.13 21.91
N GLY A 150 -14.73 15.76 21.17
CA GLY A 150 -15.59 16.85 21.62
C GLY A 150 -16.96 16.40 22.12
N VAL A 151 -17.86 17.36 22.31
CA VAL A 151 -19.24 17.10 22.74
C VAL A 151 -20.03 16.51 21.57
N LEU A 152 -20.60 15.33 21.76
CA LEU A 152 -21.47 14.68 20.78
C LEU A 152 -22.69 15.57 20.47
N GLY A 153 -23.00 15.73 19.19
CA GLY A 153 -24.06 16.59 18.69
C GLY A 153 -23.66 18.04 18.38
N LEU A 154 -22.53 18.49 18.92
CA LEU A 154 -21.95 19.81 18.59
C LEU A 154 -20.69 19.71 17.71
N ASN A 155 -20.17 18.51 17.54
CA ASN A 155 -18.95 18.25 16.80
C ASN A 155 -19.06 16.93 16.05
N TYR A 156 -18.67 16.93 14.79
CA TYR A 156 -18.68 15.76 13.90
C TYR A 156 -17.30 15.06 13.79
N GLY A 157 -16.30 15.50 14.55
CA GLY A 157 -14.94 14.99 14.47
C GLY A 157 -14.37 15.11 13.05
N LEU A 158 -13.77 14.02 12.55
CA LEU A 158 -13.15 13.94 11.22
C LEU A 158 -14.08 13.35 10.14
N GLN A 159 -15.40 13.37 10.33
CA GLN A 159 -16.34 12.76 9.38
C GLN A 159 -16.20 13.31 7.96
N ALA A 160 -16.03 14.63 7.79
CA ALA A 160 -15.86 15.26 6.48
C ALA A 160 -14.64 14.73 5.71
N SER A 161 -13.56 14.41 6.42
CA SER A 161 -12.35 13.84 5.82
C SER A 161 -12.60 12.45 5.21
N GLN A 162 -13.53 11.68 5.77
CA GLN A 162 -13.93 10.38 5.22
C GLN A 162 -14.63 10.53 3.88
N PHE A 163 -15.54 11.50 3.74
CA PHE A 163 -16.22 11.75 2.47
C PHE A 163 -15.23 12.12 1.37
N THR A 164 -14.28 13.01 1.66
CA THR A 164 -13.23 13.39 0.71
C THR A 164 -12.38 12.18 0.31
N ALA A 165 -11.90 11.41 1.27
CA ALA A 165 -11.08 10.24 0.97
C ALA A 165 -11.83 9.18 0.16
N THR A 166 -13.09 8.90 0.49
CA THR A 166 -13.90 7.93 -0.23
C THR A 166 -14.20 8.40 -1.66
N SER A 167 -14.54 9.67 -1.87
CA SER A 167 -14.81 10.22 -3.21
C SER A 167 -13.55 10.23 -4.07
N THR A 168 -12.41 10.66 -3.54
CA THR A 168 -11.12 10.63 -4.26
C THR A 168 -10.71 9.22 -4.63
N THR A 169 -10.92 8.26 -3.72
CA THR A 169 -10.62 6.85 -3.99
C THR A 169 -11.54 6.30 -5.08
N ALA A 170 -12.84 6.62 -5.04
CA ALA A 170 -13.80 6.20 -6.06
C ALA A 170 -13.46 6.78 -7.44
N GLU A 171 -13.08 8.07 -7.50
CA GLU A 171 -12.61 8.71 -8.72
C GLU A 171 -11.35 8.01 -9.27
N SER A 172 -10.37 7.72 -8.41
CA SER A 172 -9.15 7.02 -8.80
C SER A 172 -9.41 5.60 -9.36
N GLN A 173 -10.53 4.98 -9.04
CA GLN A 173 -10.91 3.66 -9.55
C GLN A 173 -11.55 3.69 -10.95
N THR A 174 -11.79 4.87 -11.52
CA THR A 174 -12.35 5.04 -12.86
C THR A 174 -11.29 5.06 -13.97
N LEU A 175 -10.05 4.80 -13.62
CA LEU A 175 -8.90 4.72 -14.54
C LEU A 175 -9.01 3.59 -15.56
#